data_81fd6da0c4296b90439dd50ca5f037b3
#
_entry.id   81fd6da0c4296b90439dd50ca5f037b3
#
_cell.length_a   1.000
_cell.length_b   1.000
_cell.length_c   1.000
_cell.angle_alpha   90.00
_cell.angle_beta   90.00
_cell.angle_gamma   90.00
#
_symmetry.space_group_name_H-M   'P 1'
#
loop_
_entity.id
_entity.type
_entity.pdbx_description
1 polymer ?
#
loop_
_entity_poly.entity_id
_entity_poly.type
_entity_poly.pdbx_seq_one_letter_code
_entity_poly.pdbx_strand_id
1 'polypeptide(L)'
;MEQLEIFKALSNKSRLQILAWLKEPEQHFPSQEHADFRTVGVCVGQIQQKAGLTQSTVSEYLSILQRAGLIESTRVGQWTYYKRNEAAFAALSNLIKTEI
;
A
#
# COMPACT_ATOMS: atom_id res chain seq x y z
N MET A 1 -8.14 -9.39 11.23
CA MET A 1 -6.73 -9.28 10.79
C MET A 1 -5.84 -9.97 11.79
N GLU A 2 -4.97 -10.81 11.32
CA GLU A 2 -4.06 -11.51 12.20
C GLU A 2 -2.86 -10.60 12.50
N GLN A 3 -2.61 -10.36 13.80
CA GLN A 3 -1.63 -9.36 14.24
C GLN A 3 -0.21 -9.67 13.77
N LEU A 4 0.22 -10.93 13.92
CA LEU A 4 1.58 -11.30 13.53
C LEU A 4 1.82 -11.09 12.04
N GLU A 5 0.82 -11.37 11.21
CA GLU A 5 0.92 -11.16 9.78
C GLU A 5 1.12 -9.68 9.45
N ILE A 6 0.47 -8.78 10.18
CA ILE A 6 0.66 -7.34 10.01
C ILE A 6 2.11 -6.97 10.31
N PHE A 7 2.64 -7.41 11.45
CA PHE A 7 4.02 -7.08 11.81
C PHE A 7 5.04 -7.67 10.84
N LYS A 8 4.79 -8.88 10.34
CA LYS A 8 5.64 -9.47 9.30
C LYS A 8 5.60 -8.63 8.02
N ALA A 9 4.42 -8.19 7.62
CA ALA A 9 4.28 -7.36 6.43
C ALA A 9 5.04 -6.04 6.56
N LEU A 10 5.10 -5.47 7.77
CA LEU A 10 5.82 -4.23 8.04
C LEU A 10 7.34 -4.42 8.17
N SER A 11 7.81 -5.64 8.34
CA SER A 11 9.23 -5.93 8.59
C SER A 11 10.03 -6.01 7.30
N ASN A 12 9.94 -4.96 6.48
CA ASN A 12 10.69 -4.87 5.23
C ASN A 12 10.78 -3.41 4.83
N LYS A 13 12.00 -2.96 4.52
CA LYS A 13 12.26 -1.56 4.20
C LYS A 13 11.44 -1.09 2.99
N SER A 14 11.41 -1.88 1.93
CA SER A 14 10.69 -1.50 0.71
C SER A 14 9.18 -1.45 0.92
N ARG A 15 8.63 -2.37 1.69
CA ARG A 15 7.21 -2.36 1.99
C ARG A 15 6.83 -1.16 2.85
N LEU A 16 7.64 -0.83 3.85
CA LEU A 16 7.42 0.39 4.64
C LEU A 16 7.47 1.64 3.78
N GLN A 17 8.41 1.68 2.84
CA GLN A 17 8.55 2.80 1.92
C GLN A 17 7.30 2.95 1.04
N ILE A 18 6.81 1.85 0.50
CA ILE A 18 5.58 1.88 -0.32
C ILE A 18 4.41 2.42 0.49
N LEU A 19 4.25 1.97 1.73
CA LEU A 19 3.18 2.47 2.60
C LEU A 19 3.31 3.97 2.87
N ALA A 20 4.52 4.46 3.09
CA ALA A 20 4.77 5.88 3.29
C ALA A 20 4.36 6.70 2.06
N TRP A 21 4.68 6.20 0.86
CA TRP A 21 4.28 6.88 -0.38
C TRP A 21 2.77 6.88 -0.55
N LEU A 22 2.11 5.76 -0.24
CA LEU A 22 0.65 5.66 -0.40
C LEU A 22 -0.11 6.45 0.65
N LYS A 23 0.53 6.84 1.74
CA LYS A 23 -0.09 7.69 2.75
C LYS A 23 -0.38 9.09 2.22
N GLU A 24 0.54 9.64 1.44
CA GLU A 24 0.39 10.97 0.85
C GLU A 24 0.80 10.91 -0.62
N PRO A 25 -0.01 10.27 -1.45
CA PRO A 25 0.41 9.99 -2.83
C PRO A 25 0.65 11.24 -3.66
N GLU A 26 -0.02 12.36 -3.35
CA GLU A 26 0.16 13.61 -4.09
C GLU A 26 1.57 14.16 -3.96
N GLN A 27 2.27 13.81 -2.88
CA GLN A 27 3.63 14.28 -2.64
C GLN A 27 4.69 13.39 -3.30
N HIS A 28 4.29 12.18 -3.71
CA HIS A 28 5.28 11.19 -4.15
C HIS A 28 5.09 10.74 -5.59
N PHE A 29 3.93 10.96 -6.17
CA PHE A 29 3.62 10.49 -7.52
C PHE A 29 3.11 11.63 -8.39
N PRO A 30 3.44 11.63 -9.69
CA PRO A 30 2.83 12.58 -10.60
C PRO A 30 1.33 12.28 -10.73
N SER A 31 0.54 13.31 -11.04
CA SER A 31 -0.90 13.12 -11.22
C SER A 31 -1.17 12.09 -12.31
N GLN A 32 -2.26 11.35 -12.15
CA GLN A 32 -2.68 10.34 -13.11
C GLN A 32 -4.04 10.70 -13.69
N GLU A 33 -4.29 10.26 -14.93
CA GLU A 33 -5.46 10.74 -15.68
C GLU A 33 -6.76 10.02 -15.37
N HIS A 34 -6.68 8.71 -15.06
CA HIS A 34 -7.87 7.87 -15.07
C HIS A 34 -8.38 7.47 -13.69
N ALA A 35 -7.72 7.93 -12.64
CA ALA A 35 -8.11 7.56 -11.28
C ALA A 35 -7.62 8.60 -10.30
N ASP A 36 -8.47 8.89 -9.32
CA ASP A 36 -8.13 9.78 -8.21
C ASP A 36 -7.32 9.02 -7.17
N PHE A 37 -6.24 9.63 -6.67
CA PHE A 37 -5.36 9.00 -5.69
C PHE A 37 -6.09 8.60 -4.40
N ARG A 38 -7.05 9.40 -3.96
CA ARG A 38 -7.70 9.19 -2.66
C ARG A 38 -8.86 8.22 -2.71
N THR A 39 -9.62 8.21 -3.79
CA THR A 39 -10.78 7.34 -3.91
C THR A 39 -10.44 6.00 -4.56
N VAL A 40 -9.49 5.96 -5.48
CA VAL A 40 -9.13 4.75 -6.21
C VAL A 40 -7.75 4.25 -5.83
N GLY A 41 -6.76 5.14 -5.79
CA GLY A 41 -5.40 4.78 -5.43
C GLY A 41 -4.39 5.10 -6.51
N VAL A 42 -3.17 4.57 -6.35
CA VAL A 42 -2.03 4.80 -7.23
C VAL A 42 -1.85 3.60 -8.15
N CYS A 43 -1.65 3.86 -9.43
CA CYS A 43 -1.43 2.82 -10.43
C CYS A 43 -0.17 2.00 -10.09
N VAL A 44 -0.26 0.68 -10.24
CA VAL A 44 0.84 -0.23 -9.95
C VAL A 44 2.12 0.14 -10.71
N GLY A 45 1.99 0.60 -11.96
CA GLY A 45 3.15 1.01 -12.75
C GLY A 45 3.91 2.17 -12.15
N GLN A 46 3.22 3.12 -11.54
CA GLN A 46 3.86 4.24 -10.85
C GLN A 46 4.59 3.79 -9.58
N ILE A 47 3.98 2.87 -8.85
CA ILE A 47 4.62 2.30 -7.65
C ILE A 47 5.90 1.57 -8.05
N GLN A 48 5.84 0.76 -9.10
CA GLN A 48 6.99 0.01 -9.59
C GLN A 48 8.11 0.96 -10.03
N GLN A 49 7.78 1.98 -10.79
CA GLN A 49 8.76 2.93 -11.30
C GLN A 49 9.46 3.66 -10.14
N LYS A 50 8.69 4.10 -9.15
CA LYS A 50 9.26 4.81 -8.02
C LYS A 50 10.13 3.90 -7.16
N ALA A 51 9.72 2.66 -6.97
CA ALA A 51 10.46 1.69 -6.16
C ALA A 51 11.78 1.28 -6.82
N GLY A 52 11.84 1.31 -8.15
CA GLY A 52 13.04 0.89 -8.88
C GLY A 52 13.31 -0.60 -8.76
N LEU A 53 12.28 -1.40 -8.50
CA LEU A 53 12.37 -2.85 -8.34
C LEU A 53 11.73 -3.54 -9.54
N THR A 54 11.94 -4.85 -9.64
CA THR A 54 11.31 -5.62 -10.72
C THR A 54 9.80 -5.68 -10.48
N GLN A 55 9.05 -5.90 -11.57
CA GLN A 55 7.61 -6.04 -11.49
C GLN A 55 7.21 -7.19 -10.55
N SER A 56 7.88 -8.32 -10.64
CA SER A 56 7.55 -9.48 -9.81
C SER A 56 7.77 -9.19 -8.32
N THR A 57 8.83 -8.47 -7.97
CA THR A 57 9.11 -8.12 -6.59
C THR A 57 8.06 -7.15 -6.04
N VAL A 58 7.70 -6.13 -6.82
CA VAL A 58 6.67 -5.17 -6.41
C VAL A 58 5.33 -5.86 -6.27
N SER A 59 4.96 -6.72 -7.22
CA SER A 59 3.71 -7.48 -7.14
C SER A 59 3.66 -8.35 -5.89
N GLU A 60 4.76 -8.99 -5.54
CA GLU A 60 4.83 -9.79 -4.33
C GLU A 60 4.68 -8.93 -3.07
N TYR A 61 5.37 -7.80 -3.02
CA TYR A 61 5.27 -6.89 -1.88
C TYR A 61 3.86 -6.34 -1.71
N LEU A 62 3.22 -5.94 -2.80
CA LEU A 62 1.84 -5.45 -2.75
C LEU A 62 0.87 -6.57 -2.31
N SER A 63 1.11 -7.79 -2.76
CA SER A 63 0.31 -8.95 -2.34
C SER A 63 0.44 -9.19 -0.84
N ILE A 64 1.65 -9.12 -0.29
CA ILE A 64 1.89 -9.28 1.15
C ILE A 64 1.14 -8.20 1.94
N LEU A 65 1.24 -6.95 1.52
CA LEU A 65 0.55 -5.83 2.17
C LEU A 65 -0.96 -5.97 2.09
N GLN A 66 -1.47 -6.42 0.94
CA GLN A 66 -2.90 -6.60 0.75
C GLN A 66 -3.46 -7.74 1.59
N ARG A 67 -2.75 -8.87 1.67
CA ARG A 67 -3.18 -9.99 2.50
C ARG A 67 -3.18 -9.64 3.98
N ALA A 68 -2.28 -8.76 4.40
CA ALA A 68 -2.27 -8.27 5.78
C ALA A 68 -3.38 -7.24 6.04
N GLY A 69 -4.12 -6.84 5.02
CA GLY A 69 -5.20 -5.87 5.14
C GLY A 69 -4.74 -4.42 5.20
N LEU A 70 -3.48 -4.15 4.91
CA LEU A 70 -2.91 -2.80 5.04
C LEU A 70 -3.15 -1.92 3.82
N ILE A 71 -3.38 -2.53 2.66
CA ILE A 71 -3.73 -1.81 1.44
C ILE A 71 -4.91 -2.48 0.76
N GLU A 72 -5.58 -1.72 -0.08
CA GLU A 72 -6.71 -2.19 -0.89
C GLU A 72 -6.38 -1.98 -2.36
N SER A 73 -6.88 -2.87 -3.21
CA SER A 73 -6.71 -2.72 -4.65
C SER A 73 -8.06 -2.50 -5.33
N THR A 74 -8.04 -1.72 -6.41
CA THR A 74 -9.20 -1.47 -7.24
C THR A 74 -8.79 -1.63 -8.69
N ARG A 75 -9.58 -2.38 -9.46
CA ARG A 75 -9.32 -2.55 -10.88
C ARG A 75 -10.23 -1.65 -11.68
N VAL A 76 -9.63 -0.84 -12.56
CA VAL A 76 -10.36 0.02 -13.49
C VAL A 76 -9.85 -0.31 -14.88
N GLY A 77 -10.68 -0.98 -15.68
CA GLY A 77 -10.27 -1.47 -16.98
C GLY A 77 -9.16 -2.50 -16.85
N GLN A 78 -8.03 -2.23 -17.50
CA GLN A 78 -6.86 -3.11 -17.45
C GLN A 78 -5.86 -2.71 -16.37
N TRP A 79 -6.15 -1.66 -15.61
CA TRP A 79 -5.21 -1.10 -14.63
C TRP A 79 -5.61 -1.45 -13.22
N THR A 80 -4.63 -1.74 -12.36
CA THR A 80 -4.82 -1.98 -10.93
C THR A 80 -4.23 -0.82 -10.15
N TYR A 81 -5.00 -0.31 -9.20
CA TYR A 81 -4.65 0.82 -8.35
C TYR A 81 -4.64 0.39 -6.90
N TYR A 82 -3.75 0.96 -6.11
CA TYR A 82 -3.58 0.61 -4.70
C TYR A 82 -3.66 1.83 -3.81
N LYS A 83 -4.34 1.69 -2.68
CA LYS A 83 -4.37 2.73 -1.65
C LYS A 83 -4.29 2.09 -0.28
N ARG A 84 -3.88 2.87 0.71
CA ARG A 84 -3.82 2.40 2.10
C ARG A 84 -5.24 2.18 2.63
N ASN A 85 -5.37 1.16 3.47
CA ASN A 85 -6.58 0.94 4.25
C ASN A 85 -6.44 1.73 5.56
N GLU A 86 -6.95 2.95 5.61
CA GLU A 86 -6.76 3.81 6.77
C GLU A 86 -7.43 3.27 8.03
N ALA A 87 -8.53 2.54 7.89
CA ALA A 87 -9.17 1.88 9.03
C ALA A 87 -8.24 0.85 9.67
N ALA A 88 -7.48 0.11 8.85
CA ALA A 88 -6.51 -0.86 9.35
C ALA A 88 -5.39 -0.18 10.13
N PHE A 89 -4.91 0.98 9.65
CA PHE A 89 -3.86 1.73 10.36
C PHE A 89 -4.38 2.33 11.66
N ALA A 90 -5.61 2.79 11.70
CA ALA A 90 -6.23 3.26 12.93
C ALA A 90 -6.33 2.12 13.96
N ALA A 91 -6.75 0.94 13.51
CA ALA A 91 -6.83 -0.23 14.39
C ALA A 91 -5.44 -0.66 14.89
N LEU A 92 -4.44 -0.62 14.01
CA LEU A 92 -3.07 -0.96 14.38
C LEU A 92 -2.50 0.02 15.40
N SER A 93 -2.74 1.31 15.21
CA SER A 93 -2.32 2.34 16.15
C SER A 93 -2.93 2.08 17.52
N ASN A 94 -4.21 1.78 17.59
CA ASN A 94 -4.89 1.47 18.83
C ASN A 94 -4.33 0.20 19.49
N LEU A 95 -4.07 -0.83 18.69
CA LEU A 95 -3.48 -2.07 19.16
C LEU A 95 -2.13 -1.84 19.83
N ILE A 96 -1.26 -1.08 19.19
CA ILE A 96 0.06 -0.76 19.73
C ILE A 96 -0.08 0.02 21.03
N LYS A 97 -1.01 0.96 21.06
CA LYS A 97 -1.22 1.83 22.22
C LYS A 97 -1.77 1.07 23.42
N THR A 98 -2.63 0.08 23.22
CA THR A 98 -3.35 -0.59 24.30
C THR A 98 -2.83 -1.98 24.63
N GLU A 99 -2.23 -2.70 23.65
CA GLU A 99 -1.88 -4.11 23.82
C GLU A 99 -0.37 -4.38 23.82
N ILE A 100 0.40 -3.46 23.33
CA ILE A 100 1.86 -3.58 23.23
C ILE A 100 2.53 -2.42 23.95
#